data_4381af6687b05702b012057efbbb7241
#
_entry.id   4381af6687b05702b012057efbbb7241
#
_cell.length_a   1.000
_cell.length_b   1.000
_cell.length_c   1.000
_cell.angle_alpha   90.00
_cell.angle_beta   90.00
_cell.angle_gamma   90.00
#
_symmetry.space_group_name_H-M   'P 1'
#
loop_
_entity.id
_entity.type
_entity.pdbx_description
1 polymer ?
#
loop_
_entity_poly.entity_id
_entity_poly.type
_entity_poly.pdbx_seq_one_letter_code
_entity_poly.pdbx_strand_id
1 'polypeptide(L)'
;MKDSNKIDAARIELLLGELRLSGVKLVWAALAETADKEGWPAARFLAALAEQEMVERSRRRFQRHLEEARLPPGKTLDTFDFAAVPMISKAQVQALAAGDAWIEKGANLLCFGPPGGGKSHLAAALGLALIEKGWRVLFTRTTDLVQKLQIARRDLVLEAAIAKLDKYHLLILDDLAYVTKDQAETSVLFELISARYERRSMLITANQPFGEWGRIFPDQAITLASIDRLVHHSTILEMNVDSYRRKVAVEKARGAGRPATRATIKSSS
;
A
#
# COMPACT_ATOMS: atom_id res chain seq x y z
N MET A 1 32.07 -6.56 44.60
CA MET A 1 31.71 -5.68 43.46
C MET A 1 31.32 -6.47 42.17
N LYS A 2 32.03 -7.52 41.71
CA LYS A 2 31.66 -8.28 40.47
C LYS A 2 30.32 -9.03 40.56
N ASP A 3 29.90 -9.54 41.71
CA ASP A 3 28.64 -10.29 41.85
C ASP A 3 27.41 -9.37 41.93
N SER A 4 27.52 -8.19 42.55
CA SER A 4 26.45 -7.18 42.56
C SER A 4 26.12 -6.71 41.14
N ASN A 5 27.12 -6.48 40.30
CA ASN A 5 26.91 -6.04 38.91
C ASN A 5 26.21 -7.12 38.03
N LYS A 6 26.45 -8.42 38.31
CA LYS A 6 25.75 -9.51 37.60
C LYS A 6 24.29 -9.62 38.02
N ILE A 7 23.98 -9.40 39.30
CA ILE A 7 22.58 -9.41 39.79
C ILE A 7 21.81 -8.23 39.20
N ASP A 8 22.42 -7.04 39.16
CA ASP A 8 21.81 -5.86 38.57
C ASP A 8 21.56 -6.04 37.04
N ALA A 9 22.52 -6.63 36.32
CA ALA A 9 22.38 -6.92 34.91
C ALA A 9 21.19 -7.90 34.64
N ALA A 10 21.09 -8.98 35.43
CA ALA A 10 19.97 -9.92 35.31
C ALA A 10 18.61 -9.27 35.61
N ARG A 11 18.60 -8.38 36.62
CA ARG A 11 17.39 -7.62 36.97
C ARG A 11 16.98 -6.65 35.85
N ILE A 12 17.93 -5.95 35.25
CA ILE A 12 17.68 -5.05 34.09
C ILE A 12 17.05 -5.85 32.95
N GLU A 13 17.59 -7.01 32.61
CA GLU A 13 17.08 -7.88 31.55
C GLU A 13 15.60 -8.28 31.74
N LEU A 14 15.24 -8.60 33.00
CA LEU A 14 13.85 -8.92 33.35
C LEU A 14 12.94 -7.71 33.21
N LEU A 15 13.32 -6.57 33.80
CA LEU A 15 12.54 -5.34 33.77
C LEU A 15 12.34 -4.82 32.34
N LEU A 16 13.38 -4.85 31.50
CA LEU A 16 13.26 -4.47 30.09
C LEU A 16 12.32 -5.40 29.33
N GLY A 17 12.28 -6.69 29.68
CA GLY A 17 11.33 -7.66 29.15
C GLY A 17 9.88 -7.34 29.53
N GLU A 18 9.61 -7.10 30.82
CA GLU A 18 8.30 -6.72 31.35
C GLU A 18 7.78 -5.41 30.75
N LEU A 19 8.65 -4.41 30.65
CA LEU A 19 8.34 -3.11 30.03
C LEU A 19 8.27 -3.15 28.50
N ARG A 20 8.57 -4.30 27.89
CA ARG A 20 8.59 -4.49 26.42
C ARG A 20 9.54 -3.50 25.70
N LEU A 21 10.65 -3.16 26.33
CA LEU A 21 11.70 -2.28 25.81
C LEU A 21 12.77 -3.11 25.09
N SER A 22 12.37 -3.74 24.01
CA SER A 22 13.20 -4.70 23.29
C SER A 22 14.37 -4.06 22.52
N GLY A 23 14.23 -2.81 22.08
CA GLY A 23 15.31 -2.05 21.46
C GLY A 23 16.41 -1.75 22.48
N VAL A 24 16.02 -1.26 23.66
CA VAL A 24 16.95 -1.08 24.79
C VAL A 24 17.61 -2.39 25.16
N LYS A 25 16.83 -3.47 25.31
CA LYS A 25 17.32 -4.79 25.68
C LYS A 25 18.45 -5.32 24.80
N LEU A 26 18.43 -5.00 23.51
CA LEU A 26 19.47 -5.42 22.56
C LEU A 26 20.80 -4.69 22.73
N VAL A 27 20.79 -3.44 23.22
CA VAL A 27 21.97 -2.57 23.15
C VAL A 27 22.44 -2.03 24.50
N TRP A 28 21.66 -2.14 25.57
CA TRP A 28 21.93 -1.45 26.85
C TRP A 28 23.32 -1.76 27.42
N ALA A 29 23.76 -3.02 27.35
CA ALA A 29 25.05 -3.43 27.95
C ALA A 29 26.22 -2.81 27.15
N ALA A 30 26.18 -2.85 25.81
CA ALA A 30 27.22 -2.27 24.98
C ALA A 30 27.27 -0.73 25.10
N LEU A 31 26.09 -0.10 25.21
CA LEU A 31 26.01 1.34 25.43
C LEU A 31 26.49 1.74 26.82
N ALA A 32 26.27 0.93 27.87
CA ALA A 32 26.76 1.17 29.20
C ALA A 32 28.29 1.13 29.24
N GLU A 33 28.91 0.12 28.62
CA GLU A 33 30.37 0.04 28.50
C GLU A 33 30.96 1.26 27.75
N THR A 34 30.30 1.73 26.72
CA THR A 34 30.72 2.91 25.96
C THR A 34 30.57 4.17 26.79
N ALA A 35 29.45 4.32 27.49
CA ALA A 35 29.18 5.46 28.37
C ALA A 35 30.19 5.57 29.48
N ASP A 36 30.57 4.44 30.11
CA ASP A 36 31.57 4.38 31.15
C ASP A 36 32.97 4.77 30.63
N LYS A 37 33.37 4.23 29.46
CA LYS A 37 34.67 4.54 28.83
C LYS A 37 34.79 6.01 28.41
N GLU A 38 33.71 6.59 27.89
CA GLU A 38 33.69 7.97 27.39
C GLU A 38 33.23 9.00 28.43
N GLY A 39 32.87 8.57 29.63
CA GLY A 39 32.40 9.45 30.71
C GLY A 39 31.11 10.17 30.38
N TRP A 40 30.13 9.46 29.79
CA TRP A 40 28.86 10.09 29.42
C TRP A 40 28.05 10.51 30.65
N PRO A 41 27.44 11.72 30.62
CA PRO A 41 26.43 12.05 31.61
C PRO A 41 25.25 11.08 31.56
N ALA A 42 24.64 10.77 32.70
CA ALA A 42 23.49 9.84 32.79
C ALA A 42 22.32 10.23 31.83
N ALA A 43 22.10 11.53 31.67
CA ALA A 43 21.06 12.02 30.71
C ALA A 43 21.38 11.64 29.28
N ARG A 44 22.64 11.70 28.82
CA ARG A 44 23.06 11.28 27.49
C ARG A 44 22.85 9.78 27.29
N PHE A 45 23.25 8.98 28.28
CA PHE A 45 23.05 7.53 28.23
C PHE A 45 21.58 7.15 28.13
N LEU A 46 20.73 7.76 28.96
CA LEU A 46 19.27 7.52 28.91
C LEU A 46 18.66 7.94 27.58
N ALA A 47 19.06 9.08 27.02
CA ALA A 47 18.61 9.55 25.72
C ALA A 47 18.97 8.55 24.60
N ALA A 48 20.21 8.06 24.58
CA ALA A 48 20.65 7.07 23.59
C ALA A 48 19.87 5.76 23.69
N LEU A 49 19.55 5.27 24.88
CA LEU A 49 18.68 4.10 25.06
C LEU A 49 17.26 4.34 24.55
N ALA A 50 16.67 5.50 24.85
CA ALA A 50 15.33 5.87 24.38
C ALA A 50 15.27 5.98 22.85
N GLU A 51 16.29 6.58 22.22
CA GLU A 51 16.41 6.66 20.77
C GLU A 51 16.46 5.27 20.12
N GLN A 52 17.23 4.34 20.67
CA GLN A 52 17.28 2.96 20.18
C GLN A 52 15.92 2.25 20.27
N GLU A 53 15.19 2.45 21.36
CA GLU A 53 13.84 1.90 21.48
C GLU A 53 12.88 2.49 20.43
N MET A 54 12.97 3.79 20.18
CA MET A 54 12.15 4.46 19.15
C MET A 54 12.44 3.91 17.75
N VAL A 55 13.72 3.72 17.41
CA VAL A 55 14.13 3.12 16.12
C VAL A 55 13.58 1.70 16.00
N GLU A 56 13.74 0.86 17.03
CA GLU A 56 13.26 -0.52 17.00
C GLU A 56 11.72 -0.60 16.91
N ARG A 57 10.99 0.25 17.64
CA ARG A 57 9.51 0.34 17.53
C ARG A 57 9.08 0.78 16.16
N SER A 58 9.77 1.73 15.55
CA SER A 58 9.47 2.20 14.19
C SER A 58 9.72 1.10 13.18
N ARG A 59 10.85 0.37 13.29
CA ARG A 59 11.18 -0.78 12.45
C ARG A 59 10.11 -1.88 12.53
N ARG A 60 9.68 -2.25 13.74
CA ARG A 60 8.64 -3.27 13.95
C ARG A 60 7.27 -2.82 13.44
N ARG A 61 6.94 -1.55 13.63
CA ARG A 61 5.70 -0.97 13.09
C ARG A 61 5.70 -1.05 11.58
N PHE A 62 6.79 -0.61 10.93
CA PHE A 62 6.96 -0.69 9.47
C PHE A 62 6.80 -2.13 8.98
N GLN A 63 7.55 -3.08 9.56
CA GLN A 63 7.48 -4.49 9.16
C GLN A 63 6.05 -5.06 9.24
N ARG A 64 5.38 -4.83 10.37
CA ARG A 64 3.99 -5.27 10.54
C ARG A 64 3.04 -4.64 9.54
N HIS A 65 3.16 -3.32 9.29
CA HIS A 65 2.31 -2.64 8.31
C HIS A 65 2.57 -3.16 6.89
N LEU A 66 3.82 -3.46 6.56
CA LEU A 66 4.21 -4.01 5.27
C LEU A 66 3.62 -5.42 5.05
N GLU A 67 3.71 -6.28 6.05
CA GLU A 67 3.12 -7.63 6.01
C GLU A 67 1.58 -7.60 5.87
N GLU A 68 0.92 -6.72 6.65
CA GLU A 68 -0.53 -6.54 6.58
C GLU A 68 -1.00 -5.95 5.25
N ALA A 69 -0.17 -5.17 4.57
CA ALA A 69 -0.54 -4.39 3.39
C ALA A 69 -0.78 -5.24 2.14
N ARG A 70 -0.19 -6.42 2.02
CA ARG A 70 -0.32 -7.32 0.84
C ARG A 70 0.06 -6.66 -0.48
N LEU A 71 1.05 -5.76 -0.45
CA LEU A 71 1.51 -5.09 -1.66
C LEU A 71 2.15 -6.09 -2.63
N PRO A 72 1.94 -5.95 -3.94
CA PRO A 72 2.66 -6.73 -4.93
C PRO A 72 4.15 -6.40 -4.87
N PRO A 73 5.05 -7.43 -4.88
CA PRO A 73 6.49 -7.23 -4.72
C PRO A 73 7.11 -6.43 -5.87
N GLY A 74 8.20 -5.72 -5.57
CA GLY A 74 9.01 -5.00 -6.56
C GLY A 74 8.36 -3.75 -7.16
N LYS A 75 7.27 -3.26 -6.58
CA LYS A 75 6.58 -2.03 -7.01
C LYS A 75 6.92 -0.89 -6.07
N THR A 76 7.92 -0.09 -6.46
CA THR A 76 8.40 1.08 -5.71
C THR A 76 8.35 2.33 -6.59
N LEU A 77 8.47 3.52 -5.99
CA LEU A 77 8.58 4.77 -6.75
C LEU A 77 9.88 4.84 -7.55
N ASP A 78 10.95 4.19 -7.08
CA ASP A 78 12.24 4.13 -7.79
C ASP A 78 12.18 3.23 -9.03
N THR A 79 11.33 2.18 -9.00
CA THR A 79 11.13 1.29 -10.14
C THR A 79 10.02 1.76 -11.09
N PHE A 80 9.34 2.87 -10.77
CA PHE A 80 8.30 3.44 -11.61
C PHE A 80 8.91 4.32 -12.71
N ASP A 81 8.63 3.98 -13.95
CA ASP A 81 9.13 4.72 -15.12
C ASP A 81 8.24 5.96 -15.40
N PHE A 82 8.60 7.09 -14.80
CA PHE A 82 7.93 8.37 -15.01
C PHE A 82 8.06 8.86 -16.46
N ALA A 83 9.12 8.49 -17.18
CA ALA A 83 9.30 8.90 -18.59
C ALA A 83 8.29 8.20 -19.51
N ALA A 84 7.85 6.99 -19.14
CA ALA A 84 6.81 6.27 -19.86
C ALA A 84 5.40 6.84 -19.61
N VAL A 85 5.22 7.70 -18.57
CA VAL A 85 3.92 8.29 -18.17
C VAL A 85 4.08 9.80 -17.96
N PRO A 86 4.36 10.58 -19.04
CA PRO A 86 4.75 11.99 -18.92
C PRO A 86 3.65 12.91 -18.37
N MET A 87 2.37 12.49 -18.39
CA MET A 87 1.28 13.25 -17.80
C MET A 87 1.26 13.18 -16.26
N ILE A 88 2.03 12.28 -15.64
CA ILE A 88 2.13 12.14 -14.18
C ILE A 88 3.38 12.85 -13.70
N SER A 89 3.22 13.94 -12.98
CA SER A 89 4.33 14.69 -12.39
C SER A 89 4.95 13.91 -11.22
N LYS A 90 6.29 13.68 -11.28
CA LYS A 90 7.03 13.08 -10.17
C LYS A 90 6.86 13.87 -8.87
N ALA A 91 6.85 15.21 -8.94
CA ALA A 91 6.64 16.08 -7.79
C ALA A 91 5.25 15.88 -7.16
N GLN A 92 4.21 15.76 -7.99
CA GLN A 92 2.84 15.47 -7.52
C GLN A 92 2.78 14.10 -6.81
N VAL A 93 3.42 13.07 -7.38
CA VAL A 93 3.46 11.73 -6.77
C VAL A 93 4.22 11.74 -5.44
N GLN A 94 5.33 12.50 -5.35
CA GLN A 94 6.07 12.67 -4.10
C GLN A 94 5.25 13.40 -3.03
N ALA A 95 4.46 14.41 -3.39
CA ALA A 95 3.54 15.08 -2.48
C ALA A 95 2.43 14.12 -1.98
N LEU A 96 1.88 13.28 -2.87
CA LEU A 96 0.92 12.24 -2.48
C LEU A 96 1.54 11.18 -1.57
N ALA A 97 2.81 10.83 -1.78
CA ALA A 97 3.55 9.87 -0.97
C ALA A 97 3.86 10.38 0.46
N ALA A 98 3.81 11.69 0.70
CA ALA A 98 3.90 12.26 2.05
C ALA A 98 2.68 11.89 2.91
N GLY A 99 1.49 11.85 2.31
CA GLY A 99 0.25 11.37 2.96
C GLY A 99 -0.54 12.42 3.74
N ASP A 100 0.13 13.36 4.36
CA ASP A 100 -0.46 14.29 5.35
C ASP A 100 -1.59 15.15 4.76
N ALA A 101 -1.47 15.53 3.48
CA ALA A 101 -2.41 16.45 2.86
C ALA A 101 -3.78 15.83 2.54
N TRP A 102 -3.88 14.50 2.40
CA TRP A 102 -5.07 13.84 1.90
C TRP A 102 -5.56 12.66 2.75
N ILE A 103 -4.66 11.84 3.32
CA ILE A 103 -5.07 10.67 4.11
C ILE A 103 -5.76 11.08 5.41
N GLU A 104 -5.27 12.12 6.09
CA GLU A 104 -5.87 12.63 7.32
C GLU A 104 -7.29 13.19 7.10
N LYS A 105 -7.54 13.71 5.90
CA LYS A 105 -8.83 14.28 5.51
C LYS A 105 -9.82 13.24 4.97
N GLY A 106 -9.43 11.97 4.87
CA GLY A 106 -10.26 10.95 4.24
C GLY A 106 -10.46 11.15 2.74
N ALA A 107 -9.59 11.96 2.08
CA ALA A 107 -9.69 12.20 0.65
C ALA A 107 -9.23 10.98 -0.17
N ASN A 108 -9.71 10.87 -1.40
CA ASN A 108 -9.46 9.74 -2.28
C ASN A 108 -8.42 10.04 -3.36
N LEU A 109 -7.81 8.98 -3.89
CA LEU A 109 -6.96 9.03 -5.08
C LEU A 109 -7.51 8.07 -6.14
N LEU A 110 -7.76 8.58 -7.34
CA LEU A 110 -8.38 7.82 -8.41
C LEU A 110 -7.43 7.78 -9.61
N CYS A 111 -7.03 6.57 -10.02
CA CYS A 111 -6.08 6.36 -11.11
C CYS A 111 -6.79 5.70 -12.30
N PHE A 112 -6.93 6.41 -13.40
CA PHE A 112 -7.55 5.95 -14.63
C PHE A 112 -6.55 5.75 -15.75
N GLY A 113 -6.88 4.88 -16.70
CA GLY A 113 -6.09 4.69 -17.92
C GLY A 113 -6.13 3.25 -18.44
N PRO A 114 -5.59 2.98 -19.64
CA PRO A 114 -5.68 1.68 -20.28
C PRO A 114 -4.93 0.59 -19.50
N PRO A 115 -5.25 -0.69 -19.75
CA PRO A 115 -4.53 -1.82 -19.19
C PRO A 115 -3.02 -1.75 -19.53
N GLY A 116 -2.17 -1.96 -18.51
CA GLY A 116 -0.71 -1.89 -18.70
C GLY A 116 -0.12 -0.49 -18.61
N GLY A 117 -0.90 0.57 -18.36
CA GLY A 117 -0.43 1.96 -18.20
C GLY A 117 0.31 2.24 -16.89
N GLY A 118 0.51 1.26 -16.00
CA GLY A 118 1.28 1.46 -14.75
C GLY A 118 0.45 1.79 -13.51
N LYS A 119 -0.89 1.86 -13.59
CA LYS A 119 -1.79 2.22 -12.46
C LYS A 119 -1.54 1.40 -11.19
N SER A 120 -1.59 0.07 -11.30
CA SER A 120 -1.36 -0.84 -10.15
C SER A 120 0.07 -0.73 -9.61
N HIS A 121 1.06 -0.40 -10.48
CA HIS A 121 2.42 -0.13 -10.04
C HIS A 121 2.47 1.14 -9.19
N LEU A 122 1.93 2.24 -9.72
CA LEU A 122 1.89 3.52 -9.02
C LEU A 122 1.12 3.41 -7.70
N ALA A 123 -0.03 2.73 -7.69
CA ALA A 123 -0.84 2.50 -6.50
C ALA A 123 -0.06 1.73 -5.42
N ALA A 124 0.63 0.65 -5.80
CA ALA A 124 1.45 -0.14 -4.88
C ALA A 124 2.66 0.63 -4.36
N ALA A 125 3.33 1.39 -5.24
CA ALA A 125 4.49 2.21 -4.90
C ALA A 125 4.12 3.34 -3.91
N LEU A 126 2.99 4.02 -4.13
CA LEU A 126 2.44 4.98 -3.17
C LEU A 126 2.09 4.31 -1.84
N GLY A 127 1.46 3.13 -1.90
CA GLY A 127 1.15 2.35 -0.70
C GLY A 127 2.40 2.03 0.14
N LEU A 128 3.50 1.64 -0.50
CA LEU A 128 4.78 1.38 0.18
C LEU A 128 5.35 2.65 0.81
N ALA A 129 5.43 3.75 0.05
CA ALA A 129 5.94 5.02 0.57
C ALA A 129 5.12 5.54 1.77
N LEU A 130 3.80 5.34 1.75
CA LEU A 130 2.93 5.70 2.87
C LEU A 130 3.17 4.80 4.10
N ILE A 131 3.46 3.52 3.92
CA ILE A 131 3.83 2.62 5.02
C ILE A 131 5.14 3.07 5.67
N GLU A 132 6.12 3.52 4.90
CA GLU A 132 7.37 4.10 5.41
C GLU A 132 7.13 5.33 6.28
N LYS A 133 6.08 6.12 5.98
CA LYS A 133 5.62 7.25 6.80
C LYS A 133 4.77 6.83 8.02
N GLY A 134 4.52 5.53 8.17
CA GLY A 134 3.79 4.97 9.32
C GLY A 134 2.30 4.76 9.10
N TRP A 135 1.77 5.05 7.91
CA TRP A 135 0.37 4.79 7.57
C TRP A 135 0.09 3.28 7.46
N ARG A 136 -1.10 2.86 7.86
CA ARG A 136 -1.57 1.49 7.61
C ARG A 136 -2.30 1.44 6.28
N VAL A 137 -1.81 0.63 5.37
CA VAL A 137 -2.35 0.46 4.02
C VAL A 137 -2.79 -0.98 3.83
N LEU A 138 -3.85 -1.20 3.07
CA LEU A 138 -4.22 -2.52 2.55
C LEU A 138 -4.38 -2.43 1.04
N PHE A 139 -3.65 -3.26 0.31
CA PHE A 139 -3.81 -3.47 -1.12
C PHE A 139 -4.66 -4.72 -1.36
N THR A 140 -5.68 -4.62 -2.20
CA THR A 140 -6.51 -5.76 -2.59
C THR A 140 -7.08 -5.55 -3.99
N ARG A 141 -7.29 -6.63 -4.72
CA ARG A 141 -8.12 -6.57 -5.92
C ARG A 141 -9.56 -6.30 -5.51
N THR A 142 -10.25 -5.47 -6.29
CA THR A 142 -11.65 -5.14 -5.99
C THR A 142 -12.53 -6.39 -5.97
N THR A 143 -12.33 -7.30 -6.91
CA THR A 143 -13.08 -8.58 -6.98
C THR A 143 -12.93 -9.42 -5.73
N ASP A 144 -11.69 -9.56 -5.21
CA ASP A 144 -11.42 -10.37 -4.02
C ASP A 144 -12.08 -9.79 -2.77
N LEU A 145 -12.09 -8.46 -2.66
CA LEU A 145 -12.74 -7.79 -1.52
C LEU A 145 -14.26 -7.90 -1.62
N VAL A 146 -14.83 -7.65 -2.80
CA VAL A 146 -16.28 -7.75 -3.03
C VAL A 146 -16.79 -9.14 -2.68
N GLN A 147 -16.11 -10.20 -3.12
CA GLN A 147 -16.47 -11.58 -2.76
C GLN A 147 -16.49 -11.80 -1.25
N LYS A 148 -15.48 -11.30 -0.51
CA LYS A 148 -15.44 -11.39 0.95
C LYS A 148 -16.57 -10.63 1.62
N LEU A 149 -16.92 -9.45 1.10
CA LEU A 149 -18.03 -8.66 1.63
C LEU A 149 -19.39 -9.29 1.31
N GLN A 150 -19.56 -9.93 0.15
CA GLN A 150 -20.78 -10.69 -0.17
C GLN A 150 -20.95 -11.90 0.78
N ILE A 151 -19.85 -12.63 1.08
CA ILE A 151 -19.89 -13.71 2.08
C ILE A 151 -20.30 -13.15 3.44
N ALA A 152 -19.68 -12.05 3.88
CA ALA A 152 -20.00 -11.40 5.14
C ALA A 152 -21.46 -10.90 5.20
N ARG A 153 -22.02 -10.44 4.06
CA ARG A 153 -23.44 -10.07 3.95
C ARG A 153 -24.34 -11.28 4.13
N ARG A 154 -24.05 -12.38 3.43
CA ARG A 154 -24.80 -13.64 3.56
C ARG A 154 -24.78 -14.15 5.00
N ASP A 155 -23.64 -14.02 5.68
CA ASP A 155 -23.44 -14.46 7.04
C ASP A 155 -23.93 -13.42 8.09
N LEU A 156 -24.60 -12.33 7.65
CA LEU A 156 -25.15 -11.23 8.46
C LEU A 156 -24.12 -10.48 9.31
N VAL A 157 -22.87 -10.42 8.88
CA VAL A 157 -21.74 -9.75 9.56
C VAL A 157 -21.07 -8.68 8.67
N LEU A 158 -21.75 -8.16 7.67
CA LEU A 158 -21.18 -7.19 6.70
C LEU A 158 -20.66 -5.92 7.39
N GLU A 159 -21.45 -5.35 8.31
CA GLU A 159 -21.06 -4.15 9.05
C GLU A 159 -19.75 -4.38 9.84
N ALA A 160 -19.66 -5.49 10.55
CA ALA A 160 -18.44 -5.86 11.27
C ALA A 160 -17.24 -6.12 10.34
N ALA A 161 -17.49 -6.66 9.15
CA ALA A 161 -16.45 -6.87 8.14
C ALA A 161 -15.92 -5.53 7.57
N ILE A 162 -16.81 -4.58 7.31
CA ILE A 162 -16.45 -3.22 6.86
C ILE A 162 -15.71 -2.48 7.99
N ALA A 163 -16.20 -2.53 9.22
CA ALA A 163 -15.56 -1.89 10.37
C ALA A 163 -14.12 -2.41 10.62
N LYS A 164 -13.85 -3.70 10.36
CA LYS A 164 -12.48 -4.24 10.41
C LYS A 164 -11.52 -3.60 9.42
N LEU A 165 -12.02 -3.02 8.32
CA LEU A 165 -11.20 -2.31 7.33
C LEU A 165 -10.83 -0.90 7.80
N ASP A 166 -11.52 -0.32 8.78
CA ASP A 166 -11.24 1.02 9.31
C ASP A 166 -9.89 1.13 10.04
N LYS A 167 -9.29 -0.01 10.41
CA LYS A 167 -7.90 -0.03 10.91
C LYS A 167 -6.88 0.44 9.86
N TYR A 168 -7.22 0.38 8.56
CA TYR A 168 -6.38 0.86 7.48
C TYR A 168 -6.73 2.30 7.13
N HIS A 169 -5.75 3.19 7.20
CA HIS A 169 -5.90 4.58 6.80
C HIS A 169 -6.16 4.70 5.29
N LEU A 170 -5.48 3.86 4.51
CA LEU A 170 -5.66 3.77 3.07
C LEU A 170 -6.06 2.35 2.65
N LEU A 171 -7.13 2.24 1.86
CA LEU A 171 -7.53 1.02 1.17
C LEU A 171 -7.28 1.20 -0.33
N ILE A 172 -6.41 0.36 -0.90
CA ILE A 172 -6.12 0.34 -2.34
C ILE A 172 -6.99 -0.74 -2.97
N LEU A 173 -7.92 -0.31 -3.83
CA LEU A 173 -8.81 -1.16 -4.63
C LEU A 173 -8.29 -1.21 -6.06
N ASP A 174 -7.59 -2.28 -6.39
CA ASP A 174 -7.02 -2.45 -7.73
C ASP A 174 -8.03 -3.08 -8.68
N ASP A 175 -8.08 -2.57 -9.92
CA ASP A 175 -8.94 -3.04 -11.03
C ASP A 175 -10.46 -3.00 -10.71
N LEU A 176 -10.98 -1.82 -10.31
CA LEU A 176 -12.40 -1.66 -9.96
C LEU A 176 -13.36 -2.05 -11.10
N ALA A 177 -13.04 -1.68 -12.31
CA ALA A 177 -13.92 -1.72 -13.48
C ALA A 177 -13.51 -2.81 -14.50
N TYR A 178 -12.90 -3.91 -14.05
CA TYR A 178 -12.40 -4.96 -14.95
C TYR A 178 -13.52 -5.90 -15.45
N VAL A 179 -14.54 -6.14 -14.63
CA VAL A 179 -15.65 -7.06 -14.95
C VAL A 179 -16.97 -6.37 -14.62
N THR A 180 -17.99 -6.59 -15.44
CA THR A 180 -19.37 -6.19 -15.13
C THR A 180 -19.82 -6.80 -13.81
N LYS A 181 -20.38 -5.97 -12.94
CA LYS A 181 -20.81 -6.37 -11.60
C LYS A 181 -22.29 -6.64 -11.55
N ASP A 182 -22.70 -7.57 -10.72
CA ASP A 182 -24.11 -7.76 -10.41
C ASP A 182 -24.61 -6.72 -9.38
N GLN A 183 -25.91 -6.74 -9.09
CA GLN A 183 -26.52 -5.81 -8.15
C GLN A 183 -26.02 -6.04 -6.70
N ALA A 184 -25.77 -7.28 -6.31
CA ALA A 184 -25.28 -7.61 -4.99
C ALA A 184 -23.83 -7.15 -4.78
N GLU A 185 -22.98 -7.29 -5.81
CA GLU A 185 -21.61 -6.76 -5.83
C GLU A 185 -21.58 -5.24 -5.73
N THR A 186 -22.44 -4.57 -6.51
CA THR A 186 -22.57 -3.11 -6.50
C THR A 186 -23.00 -2.59 -5.13
N SER A 187 -23.97 -3.25 -4.51
CA SER A 187 -24.49 -2.88 -3.21
C SER A 187 -23.44 -2.97 -2.09
N VAL A 188 -22.67 -4.06 -2.00
CA VAL A 188 -21.63 -4.19 -0.95
C VAL A 188 -20.49 -3.20 -1.16
N LEU A 189 -20.17 -2.87 -2.41
CA LEU A 189 -19.16 -1.87 -2.74
C LEU A 189 -19.64 -0.46 -2.35
N PHE A 190 -20.91 -0.14 -2.62
CA PHE A 190 -21.53 1.13 -2.19
C PHE A 190 -21.50 1.30 -0.67
N GLU A 191 -21.84 0.24 0.09
CA GLU A 191 -21.78 0.28 1.56
C GLU A 191 -20.35 0.52 2.05
N LEU A 192 -19.34 -0.12 1.45
CA LEU A 192 -17.95 0.12 1.76
C LEU A 192 -17.54 1.58 1.48
N ILE A 193 -17.88 2.12 0.29
CA ILE A 193 -17.59 3.50 -0.09
C ILE A 193 -18.25 4.47 0.88
N SER A 194 -19.54 4.25 1.20
CA SER A 194 -20.31 5.08 2.12
C SER A 194 -19.75 5.06 3.54
N ALA A 195 -19.33 3.91 4.03
CA ALA A 195 -18.75 3.77 5.37
C ALA A 195 -17.40 4.48 5.51
N ARG A 196 -16.64 4.59 4.41
CA ARG A 196 -15.32 5.24 4.39
C ARG A 196 -15.36 6.72 4.02
N TYR A 197 -16.45 7.19 3.43
CA TYR A 197 -16.62 8.56 2.96
C TYR A 197 -16.27 9.58 4.06
N GLU A 198 -15.39 10.54 3.74
CA GLU A 198 -14.86 11.58 4.65
C GLU A 198 -14.20 11.08 5.96
N ARG A 199 -13.95 9.79 6.06
CA ARG A 199 -13.36 9.18 7.27
C ARG A 199 -12.05 8.46 7.00
N ARG A 200 -11.96 7.76 5.89
CA ARG A 200 -10.83 6.91 5.51
C ARG A 200 -10.61 6.94 4.03
N SER A 201 -9.38 7.15 3.62
CA SER A 201 -9.01 7.27 2.21
C SER A 201 -9.10 5.96 1.45
N MET A 202 -9.43 6.08 0.17
CA MET A 202 -9.32 5.01 -0.81
C MET A 202 -8.45 5.46 -1.98
N LEU A 203 -7.62 4.52 -2.49
CA LEU A 203 -6.96 4.64 -3.78
C LEU A 203 -7.58 3.60 -4.71
N ILE A 204 -8.16 4.06 -5.80
CA ILE A 204 -8.86 3.18 -6.74
C ILE A 204 -8.16 3.24 -8.09
N THR A 205 -7.86 2.08 -8.66
CA THR A 205 -7.43 1.98 -10.04
C THR A 205 -8.56 1.45 -10.92
N ALA A 206 -8.78 2.05 -12.07
CA ALA A 206 -9.77 1.60 -13.03
C ALA A 206 -9.28 1.78 -14.46
N ASN A 207 -9.74 0.89 -15.36
CA ASN A 207 -9.37 0.97 -16.75
C ASN A 207 -10.24 1.96 -17.53
N GLN A 208 -11.40 2.30 -16.98
CA GLN A 208 -12.42 3.13 -17.61
C GLN A 208 -12.71 4.36 -16.76
N PRO A 209 -12.91 5.54 -17.39
CA PRO A 209 -13.32 6.75 -16.71
C PRO A 209 -14.74 6.63 -16.15
N PHE A 210 -15.12 7.52 -15.25
CA PHE A 210 -16.45 7.52 -14.60
C PHE A 210 -17.64 7.46 -15.55
N GLY A 211 -17.56 8.13 -16.71
CA GLY A 211 -18.64 8.15 -17.71
C GLY A 211 -19.02 6.78 -18.25
N GLU A 212 -18.15 5.78 -18.12
CA GLU A 212 -18.37 4.41 -18.54
C GLU A 212 -18.84 3.47 -17.43
N TRP A 213 -18.82 3.93 -16.16
CA TRP A 213 -19.17 3.10 -15.02
C TRP A 213 -20.64 2.67 -15.00
N GLY A 214 -21.54 3.43 -15.63
CA GLY A 214 -22.94 3.02 -15.82
C GLY A 214 -23.11 1.75 -16.66
N ARG A 215 -22.08 1.35 -17.42
CA ARG A 215 -22.07 0.06 -18.16
C ARG A 215 -21.58 -1.11 -17.31
N ILE A 216 -20.93 -0.81 -16.20
CA ILE A 216 -20.28 -1.81 -15.32
C ILE A 216 -21.22 -2.15 -14.17
N PHE A 217 -21.90 -1.16 -13.65
CA PHE A 217 -22.83 -1.28 -12.54
C PHE A 217 -24.29 -1.24 -13.03
N PRO A 218 -25.11 -2.22 -12.66
CA PRO A 218 -26.50 -2.33 -13.17
C PRO A 218 -27.44 -1.26 -12.59
N ASP A 219 -27.15 -0.76 -11.38
CA ASP A 219 -27.96 0.26 -10.72
C ASP A 219 -27.36 1.65 -10.90
N GLN A 220 -28.03 2.47 -11.72
CA GLN A 220 -27.56 3.83 -12.04
C GLN A 220 -27.57 4.77 -10.83
N ALA A 221 -28.57 4.66 -9.95
CA ALA A 221 -28.68 5.53 -8.77
C ALA A 221 -27.57 5.25 -7.77
N ILE A 222 -27.31 3.98 -7.47
CA ILE A 222 -26.21 3.55 -6.61
C ILE A 222 -24.87 3.93 -7.24
N THR A 223 -24.72 3.77 -8.54
CA THR A 223 -23.49 4.15 -9.26
C THR A 223 -23.21 5.63 -9.15
N LEU A 224 -24.21 6.48 -9.43
CA LEU A 224 -24.07 7.93 -9.34
C LEU A 224 -23.71 8.36 -7.91
N ALA A 225 -24.41 7.82 -6.91
CA ALA A 225 -24.13 8.11 -5.50
C ALA A 225 -22.74 7.64 -5.04
N SER A 226 -22.24 6.52 -5.60
CA SER A 226 -20.87 6.04 -5.35
C SER A 226 -19.84 6.96 -5.96
N ILE A 227 -20.03 7.36 -7.23
CA ILE A 227 -19.15 8.28 -7.95
C ILE A 227 -19.07 9.61 -7.21
N ASP A 228 -20.21 10.19 -6.83
CA ASP A 228 -20.29 11.45 -6.11
C ASP A 228 -19.42 11.42 -4.83
N ARG A 229 -19.57 10.40 -4.00
CA ARG A 229 -18.75 10.22 -2.79
C ARG A 229 -17.27 10.02 -3.07
N LEU A 230 -16.93 9.29 -4.11
CA LEU A 230 -15.53 9.03 -4.45
C LEU A 230 -14.82 10.27 -4.97
N VAL A 231 -15.54 11.12 -5.74
CA VAL A 231 -14.97 12.30 -6.41
C VAL A 231 -14.94 13.52 -5.51
N HIS A 232 -15.85 13.63 -4.56
CA HIS A 232 -16.08 14.84 -3.77
C HIS A 232 -14.80 15.45 -3.15
N HIS A 233 -13.90 14.61 -2.63
CA HIS A 233 -12.58 15.02 -2.14
C HIS A 233 -11.51 14.12 -2.74
N SER A 234 -11.30 14.21 -4.06
CA SER A 234 -10.36 13.32 -4.72
C SER A 234 -9.31 14.04 -5.56
N THR A 235 -8.15 13.41 -5.66
CA THR A 235 -7.17 13.68 -6.70
C THR A 235 -7.35 12.63 -7.80
N ILE A 236 -7.47 13.07 -9.05
CA ILE A 236 -7.63 12.19 -10.20
C ILE A 236 -6.31 12.20 -10.98
N LEU A 237 -5.77 11.01 -11.25
CA LEU A 237 -4.60 10.78 -12.08
C LEU A 237 -5.04 10.01 -13.33
N GLU A 238 -4.91 10.62 -14.49
CA GLU A 238 -5.18 9.98 -15.77
C GLU A 238 -3.88 9.56 -16.44
N MET A 239 -3.76 8.26 -16.73
CA MET A 239 -2.57 7.62 -17.27
C MET A 239 -2.85 7.12 -18.69
N ASN A 240 -3.09 8.05 -19.63
CA ASN A 240 -3.45 7.76 -21.02
C ASN A 240 -2.20 7.46 -21.86
N VAL A 241 -1.59 6.30 -21.63
CA VAL A 241 -0.37 5.83 -22.30
C VAL A 241 -0.55 4.45 -22.91
N ASP A 242 0.26 4.15 -23.92
CA ASP A 242 0.34 2.78 -24.46
C ASP A 242 0.83 1.79 -23.38
N SER A 243 0.42 0.54 -23.55
CA SER A 243 0.75 -0.51 -22.60
C SER A 243 2.27 -0.69 -22.44
N TYR A 244 2.80 -0.35 -21.27
CA TYR A 244 4.21 -0.59 -20.91
C TYR A 244 4.56 -2.09 -20.99
N ARG A 245 3.65 -2.97 -20.62
CA ARG A 245 3.81 -4.44 -20.74
C ARG A 245 4.04 -4.84 -22.19
N ARG A 246 3.33 -4.20 -23.15
CA ARG A 246 3.50 -4.46 -24.58
C ARG A 246 4.85 -3.94 -25.07
N LYS A 247 5.28 -2.73 -24.66
CA LYS A 247 6.58 -2.17 -25.01
C LYS A 247 7.72 -3.08 -24.56
N VAL A 248 7.74 -3.48 -23.29
CA VAL A 248 8.77 -4.38 -22.73
C VAL A 248 8.76 -5.75 -23.40
N ALA A 249 7.60 -6.30 -23.73
CA ALA A 249 7.51 -7.58 -24.46
C ALA A 249 8.10 -7.48 -25.88
N VAL A 250 7.83 -6.39 -26.59
CA VAL A 250 8.40 -6.11 -27.93
C VAL A 250 9.91 -5.91 -27.87
N GLU A 251 10.41 -5.16 -26.89
CA GLU A 251 11.84 -4.94 -26.70
C GLU A 251 12.57 -6.23 -26.36
N LYS A 252 12.02 -7.05 -25.47
CA LYS A 252 12.57 -8.39 -25.17
C LYS A 252 12.58 -9.30 -26.40
N ALA A 253 11.54 -9.25 -27.23
CA ALA A 253 11.48 -10.02 -28.47
C ALA A 253 12.49 -9.53 -29.51
N ARG A 254 12.76 -8.21 -29.57
CA ARG A 254 13.79 -7.61 -30.44
C ARG A 254 15.21 -7.85 -29.93
N GLY A 255 15.44 -7.84 -28.62
CA GLY A 255 16.73 -8.08 -27.98
C GLY A 255 17.16 -9.55 -27.96
N ALA A 256 16.22 -10.49 -28.03
CA ALA A 256 16.49 -11.91 -28.22
C ALA A 256 16.69 -12.20 -29.72
N GLY A 257 17.83 -11.74 -30.28
CA GLY A 257 18.20 -11.94 -31.68
C GLY A 257 18.20 -13.40 -32.11
N ARG A 258 17.04 -13.95 -32.41
CA ARG A 258 16.86 -15.23 -33.10
C ARG A 258 16.48 -14.88 -34.55
N PRO A 259 17.36 -15.19 -35.55
CA PRO A 259 16.97 -15.02 -36.93
C PRO A 259 15.73 -15.88 -37.21
N ALA A 260 14.74 -15.29 -37.87
CA ALA A 260 13.54 -15.99 -38.30
C ALA A 260 13.92 -17.18 -39.17
N THR A 261 13.87 -18.39 -38.66
CA THR A 261 14.02 -19.62 -39.41
C THR A 261 12.78 -19.75 -40.29
N ARG A 262 12.89 -19.35 -41.58
CA ARG A 262 11.88 -19.66 -42.61
C ARG A 262 11.83 -21.19 -42.70
N ALA A 263 10.72 -21.76 -42.31
CA ALA A 263 10.41 -23.16 -42.62
C ALA A 263 10.20 -23.26 -44.14
N THR A 264 11.14 -23.86 -44.84
CA THR A 264 10.99 -24.20 -46.26
C THR A 264 10.26 -25.51 -46.31
N ILE A 265 8.98 -25.48 -46.76
CA ILE A 265 8.23 -26.69 -47.11
C ILE A 265 8.80 -27.18 -48.44
N LYS A 266 9.56 -28.30 -48.43
CA LYS A 266 9.88 -29.03 -49.63
C LYS A 266 8.68 -29.84 -50.07
N SER A 267 8.06 -29.43 -51.18
CA SER A 267 7.10 -30.29 -51.92
C SER A 267 7.91 -31.40 -52.60
N SER A 268 7.73 -32.64 -52.22
CA SER A 268 8.19 -33.82 -52.96
C SER A 268 7.16 -34.13 -54.06
N SER A 269 7.68 -34.20 -55.26
CA SER A 269 7.02 -34.74 -56.46
C SER A 269 6.93 -36.23 -56.35
#